data_eec8696bb2931b4fb4e1b75de113e92e
#
_entry.id   eec8696bb2931b4fb4e1b75de113e92e
#
_cell.length_a   1.000
_cell.length_b   1.000
_cell.length_c   1.000
_cell.angle_alpha   90.00
_cell.angle_beta   90.00
_cell.angle_gamma   90.00
#
_symmetry.space_group_name_H-M   'P 1'
#
loop_
_entity.id
_entity.type
_entity.pdbx_description
1 polymer ?
#
loop_
_entity_poly.entity_id
_entity_poly.type
_entity_poly.pdbx_seq_one_letter_code
_entity_poly.pdbx_strand_id
1 'polypeptide(L)'
;MDIDVSIIVVTYNSAPCIKECLDSVLMQQGARFEIIIVDNASTDETVSVVRGMSAPIRLLANQENIGFGRGCNQGFDISAGRFLLLLNPDARLSERDSLARLCRIMEQNGRWGLAGTRVTESGGTVECPPSPSYPDEHRAHCDFSHLPGKIAWVFGASMFIRREVFAAVGGFDPGFFLSSEETDLCLRIRQQGWEIGFVPEITAQHIGAASERGKDPYDTWRRRVPGIYRFWSKHYPPADARRLVRRDWFRARFRQHWYGALVWFAGTESRAWRQHRRYAGIGEAARLFLDTRQQSFSAGDSSSLPSGGEGSPKLHDLS
;
A
#
# COMPACT_ATOMS: atom_id res chain seq x y z
N MET A 1 -18.87 -23.64 10.32
CA MET A 1 -19.30 -22.40 10.97
C MET A 1 -18.73 -21.25 10.16
N ASP A 2 -19.54 -20.30 9.75
CA ASP A 2 -19.08 -19.21 8.90
C ASP A 2 -18.17 -18.24 9.68
N ILE A 3 -17.04 -17.86 9.11
CA ILE A 3 -16.11 -16.90 9.67
C ILE A 3 -16.59 -15.49 9.30
N ASP A 4 -16.69 -14.60 10.28
CA ASP A 4 -17.11 -13.21 10.04
C ASP A 4 -15.96 -12.39 9.49
N VAL A 5 -14.74 -12.52 10.06
CA VAL A 5 -13.58 -11.71 9.71
C VAL A 5 -12.33 -12.56 9.51
N SER A 6 -11.63 -12.39 8.39
CA SER A 6 -10.25 -12.86 8.24
C SER A 6 -9.30 -11.71 8.49
N ILE A 7 -8.44 -11.86 9.48
CA ILE A 7 -7.42 -10.87 9.84
C ILE A 7 -6.14 -11.25 9.14
N ILE A 8 -5.68 -10.41 8.25
CA ILE A 8 -4.46 -10.62 7.46
C ILE A 8 -3.39 -9.65 7.94
N VAL A 9 -2.27 -10.17 8.40
CA VAL A 9 -1.11 -9.40 8.85
C VAL A 9 0.10 -9.81 8.02
N VAL A 10 0.69 -8.87 7.31
CA VAL A 10 1.92 -9.08 6.54
C VAL A 10 3.11 -8.64 7.38
N THR A 11 4.07 -9.55 7.61
CA THR A 11 5.25 -9.29 8.46
C THR A 11 6.53 -9.23 7.64
N TYR A 12 7.47 -8.40 8.07
CA TYR A 12 8.86 -8.38 7.63
C TYR A 12 9.72 -7.74 8.71
N ASN A 13 10.51 -8.55 9.42
CA ASN A 13 11.33 -8.13 10.56
C ASN A 13 10.51 -7.36 11.60
N SER A 14 9.45 -8.00 12.09
CA SER A 14 8.44 -7.41 12.97
C SER A 14 8.48 -7.97 14.41
N ALA A 15 9.53 -8.71 14.78
CA ALA A 15 9.66 -9.31 16.11
C ALA A 15 9.40 -8.35 17.28
N PRO A 16 9.82 -7.06 17.22
CA PRO A 16 9.59 -6.12 18.32
C PRO A 16 8.13 -5.74 18.58
N CYS A 17 7.22 -6.00 17.64
CA CYS A 17 5.83 -5.47 17.70
C CYS A 17 4.75 -6.53 17.43
N ILE A 18 5.05 -7.60 16.71
CA ILE A 18 4.04 -8.57 16.26
C ILE A 18 3.28 -9.22 17.42
N LYS A 19 3.92 -9.45 18.55
CA LYS A 19 3.26 -10.03 19.71
C LYS A 19 2.12 -9.16 20.23
N GLU A 20 2.35 -7.84 20.38
CA GLU A 20 1.32 -6.91 20.87
C GLU A 20 0.15 -6.79 19.86
N CYS A 21 0.45 -6.82 18.57
CA CYS A 21 -0.55 -6.85 17.51
C CYS A 21 -1.45 -8.08 17.68
N LEU A 22 -0.87 -9.28 17.75
CA LEU A 22 -1.60 -10.54 17.86
C LEU A 22 -2.35 -10.66 19.19
N ASP A 23 -1.79 -10.23 20.30
CA ASP A 23 -2.47 -10.21 21.59
C ASP A 23 -3.74 -9.33 21.52
N SER A 24 -3.69 -8.18 20.85
CA SER A 24 -4.86 -7.30 20.67
C SER A 24 -5.96 -7.93 19.82
N VAL A 25 -5.56 -8.73 18.83
CA VAL A 25 -6.48 -9.50 17.98
C VAL A 25 -7.10 -10.66 18.74
N LEU A 26 -6.31 -11.42 19.49
CA LEU A 26 -6.79 -12.56 20.27
C LEU A 26 -7.74 -12.17 21.42
N MET A 27 -7.67 -10.94 21.88
CA MET A 27 -8.61 -10.40 22.88
C MET A 27 -9.97 -9.99 22.29
N GLN A 28 -10.18 -10.06 20.98
CA GLN A 28 -11.43 -9.63 20.34
C GLN A 28 -12.59 -10.57 20.70
N GLN A 29 -13.76 -9.98 20.85
CA GLN A 29 -14.99 -10.65 21.26
C GLN A 29 -16.16 -10.29 20.35
N GLY A 30 -17.20 -11.13 20.33
CA GLY A 30 -18.44 -10.86 19.62
C GLY A 30 -18.41 -11.03 18.11
N ALA A 31 -17.28 -11.50 17.53
CA ALA A 31 -17.16 -11.90 16.13
C ALA A 31 -16.35 -13.19 16.03
N ARG A 32 -16.67 -14.03 15.05
CA ARG A 32 -15.87 -15.22 14.71
C ARG A 32 -14.79 -14.81 13.72
N PHE A 33 -13.53 -15.05 14.03
CA PHE A 33 -12.44 -14.66 13.18
C PHE A 33 -11.39 -15.75 13.00
N GLU A 34 -10.60 -15.63 11.96
CA GLU A 34 -9.36 -16.37 11.74
C GLU A 34 -8.19 -15.37 11.62
N ILE A 35 -6.98 -15.85 11.92
CA ILE A 35 -5.75 -15.06 11.83
C ILE A 35 -4.84 -15.69 10.77
N ILE A 36 -4.44 -14.89 9.80
CA ILE A 36 -3.53 -15.26 8.72
C ILE A 36 -2.34 -14.33 8.76
N ILE A 37 -1.16 -14.89 8.96
CA ILE A 37 0.11 -14.19 8.91
C ILE A 37 0.80 -14.55 7.60
N VAL A 38 1.24 -13.55 6.87
CA VAL A 38 2.09 -13.72 5.69
C VAL A 38 3.44 -13.11 5.98
N ASP A 39 4.43 -13.95 6.22
CA ASP A 39 5.79 -13.50 6.50
C ASP A 39 6.61 -13.36 5.22
N ASN A 40 7.12 -12.18 4.97
CA ASN A 40 7.89 -11.81 3.79
C ASN A 40 9.40 -12.05 3.99
N ALA A 41 9.77 -13.27 4.36
CA ALA A 41 11.17 -13.68 4.59
C ALA A 41 11.85 -12.86 5.71
N SER A 42 11.23 -12.78 6.88
CA SER A 42 11.87 -12.18 8.07
C SER A 42 13.13 -12.93 8.44
N THR A 43 14.17 -12.19 8.82
CA THR A 43 15.46 -12.71 9.28
C THR A 43 15.67 -12.55 10.78
N ASP A 44 14.71 -11.91 11.46
CA ASP A 44 14.66 -11.76 12.92
C ASP A 44 13.76 -12.84 13.56
N GLU A 45 13.45 -12.70 14.84
CA GLU A 45 12.62 -13.63 15.61
C GLU A 45 11.11 -13.59 15.26
N THR A 46 10.67 -12.88 14.20
CA THR A 46 9.26 -12.72 13.86
C THR A 46 8.53 -14.06 13.75
N VAL A 47 9.07 -14.99 12.95
CA VAL A 47 8.45 -16.30 12.70
C VAL A 47 8.42 -17.15 13.98
N SER A 48 9.48 -17.12 14.79
CA SER A 48 9.53 -17.86 16.05
C SER A 48 8.52 -17.32 17.07
N VAL A 49 8.35 -15.98 17.15
CA VAL A 49 7.32 -15.36 17.99
C VAL A 49 5.92 -15.80 17.56
N VAL A 50 5.60 -15.75 16.26
CA VAL A 50 4.30 -16.19 15.73
C VAL A 50 4.03 -17.65 16.03
N ARG A 51 5.01 -18.55 15.81
CA ARG A 51 4.87 -19.99 16.08
C ARG A 51 4.75 -20.33 17.57
N GLY A 52 5.29 -19.48 18.44
CA GLY A 52 5.19 -19.61 19.89
C GLY A 52 3.83 -19.19 20.46
N MET A 53 2.94 -18.61 19.68
CA MET A 53 1.60 -18.22 20.12
C MET A 53 0.70 -19.44 20.27
N SER A 54 0.05 -19.57 21.44
CA SER A 54 -0.92 -20.65 21.69
C SER A 54 -2.31 -20.33 21.08
N ALA A 55 -2.34 -20.10 19.76
CA ALA A 55 -3.55 -19.72 19.03
C ALA A 55 -3.57 -20.34 17.63
N PRO A 56 -4.74 -20.60 17.02
CA PRO A 56 -4.85 -21.16 15.67
C PRO A 56 -4.52 -20.09 14.61
N ILE A 57 -3.23 -19.83 14.42
CA ILE A 57 -2.71 -18.89 13.42
C ILE A 57 -2.26 -19.65 12.18
N ARG A 58 -2.75 -19.23 11.01
CA ARG A 58 -2.28 -19.74 9.73
C ARG A 58 -1.09 -18.89 9.28
N LEU A 59 0.09 -19.51 9.17
CA LEU A 59 1.32 -18.82 8.77
C LEU A 59 1.75 -19.25 7.36
N LEU A 60 1.84 -18.30 6.45
CA LEU A 60 2.51 -18.43 5.16
C LEU A 60 3.89 -17.75 5.26
N ALA A 61 4.96 -18.47 4.97
CA ALA A 61 6.32 -17.93 4.96
C ALA A 61 6.85 -17.89 3.52
N ASN A 62 7.08 -16.69 3.01
CA ASN A 62 7.69 -16.45 1.72
C ASN A 62 9.20 -16.63 1.78
N GLN A 63 9.82 -16.89 0.63
CA GLN A 63 11.28 -17.01 0.50
C GLN A 63 11.97 -15.65 0.27
N GLU A 64 11.20 -14.65 -0.12
CA GLU A 64 11.65 -13.27 -0.36
C GLU A 64 10.58 -12.26 0.08
N ASN A 65 10.99 -11.01 0.27
CA ASN A 65 10.05 -9.94 0.54
C ASN A 65 9.37 -9.50 -0.75
N ILE A 66 8.12 -9.93 -0.93
CA ILE A 66 7.29 -9.64 -2.11
C ILE A 66 6.51 -8.33 -2.01
N GLY A 67 6.60 -7.60 -0.89
CA GLY A 67 5.85 -6.37 -0.61
C GLY A 67 4.51 -6.60 0.09
N PHE A 68 3.94 -5.50 0.62
CA PHE A 68 2.73 -5.57 1.45
C PHE A 68 1.50 -6.05 0.67
N GLY A 69 1.19 -5.42 -0.46
CA GLY A 69 -0.02 -5.73 -1.22
C GLY A 69 -0.07 -7.16 -1.74
N ARG A 70 1.06 -7.71 -2.22
CA ARG A 70 1.15 -9.11 -2.66
C ARG A 70 0.98 -10.08 -1.50
N GLY A 71 1.56 -9.76 -0.33
CA GLY A 71 1.35 -10.54 0.89
C GLY A 71 -0.12 -10.55 1.33
N CYS A 72 -0.81 -9.40 1.27
CA CYS A 72 -2.25 -9.32 1.53
C CYS A 72 -3.06 -10.18 0.55
N ASN A 73 -2.71 -10.19 -0.73
CA ASN A 73 -3.38 -11.03 -1.74
C ASN A 73 -3.19 -12.53 -1.42
N GLN A 74 -1.98 -12.97 -1.07
CA GLN A 74 -1.76 -14.36 -0.63
C GLN A 74 -2.59 -14.73 0.62
N GLY A 75 -2.68 -13.82 1.59
CA GLY A 75 -3.54 -14.00 2.76
C GLY A 75 -5.02 -14.09 2.37
N PHE A 76 -5.47 -13.28 1.42
CA PHE A 76 -6.83 -13.34 0.89
C PHE A 76 -7.15 -14.67 0.24
N ASP A 77 -6.25 -15.22 -0.57
CA ASP A 77 -6.47 -16.47 -1.32
C ASP A 77 -6.78 -17.65 -0.40
N ILE A 78 -6.26 -17.65 0.82
CA ILE A 78 -6.51 -18.72 1.80
C ILE A 78 -7.55 -18.35 2.86
N SER A 79 -8.08 -17.14 2.86
CA SER A 79 -9.03 -16.63 3.85
C SER A 79 -10.47 -17.06 3.55
N ALA A 80 -11.35 -17.10 4.59
CA ALA A 80 -12.73 -17.53 4.47
C ALA A 80 -13.76 -16.53 5.05
N GLY A 81 -13.32 -15.48 5.74
CA GLY A 81 -14.18 -14.49 6.39
C GLY A 81 -14.99 -13.66 5.39
N ARG A 82 -16.18 -13.28 5.78
CA ARG A 82 -17.07 -12.38 5.02
C ARG A 82 -16.47 -10.98 4.85
N PHE A 83 -15.70 -10.54 5.84
CA PHE A 83 -14.89 -9.33 5.82
C PHE A 83 -13.41 -9.65 5.96
N LEU A 84 -12.58 -8.74 5.52
CA LEU A 84 -11.14 -8.76 5.70
C LEU A 84 -10.75 -7.60 6.62
N LEU A 85 -9.94 -7.85 7.63
CA LEU A 85 -9.18 -6.83 8.32
C LEU A 85 -7.72 -6.93 7.89
N LEU A 86 -7.23 -5.96 7.13
CA LEU A 86 -5.82 -5.81 6.85
C LEU A 86 -5.21 -4.96 7.96
N LEU A 87 -4.33 -5.54 8.74
CA LEU A 87 -3.75 -4.91 9.93
C LEU A 87 -2.22 -4.96 9.84
N ASN A 88 -1.56 -3.82 10.06
CA ASN A 88 -0.11 -3.79 10.11
C ASN A 88 0.42 -4.55 11.35
N PRO A 89 1.61 -5.19 11.26
CA PRO A 89 2.18 -5.95 12.36
C PRO A 89 2.59 -5.08 13.58
N ASP A 90 2.67 -3.77 13.39
CA ASP A 90 2.94 -2.77 14.43
C ASP A 90 1.69 -1.92 14.80
N ALA A 91 0.50 -2.43 14.46
CA ALA A 91 -0.79 -1.86 14.86
C ALA A 91 -1.49 -2.78 15.86
N ARG A 92 -2.22 -2.19 16.81
CA ARG A 92 -3.04 -2.91 17.79
C ARG A 92 -4.43 -2.29 17.91
N LEU A 93 -5.45 -3.13 17.97
CA LEU A 93 -6.82 -2.69 18.24
C LEU A 93 -6.94 -2.32 19.72
N SER A 94 -7.53 -1.15 20.02
CA SER A 94 -7.63 -0.65 21.39
C SER A 94 -8.79 -1.28 22.16
N GLU A 95 -9.91 -1.55 21.49
CA GLU A 95 -11.13 -2.06 22.10
C GLU A 95 -11.32 -3.56 21.83
N ARG A 96 -11.94 -4.29 22.78
CA ARG A 96 -12.15 -5.75 22.66
C ARG A 96 -13.29 -6.15 21.74
N ASP A 97 -14.16 -5.24 21.37
CA ASP A 97 -15.32 -5.47 20.49
C ASP A 97 -15.18 -4.84 19.11
N SER A 98 -13.96 -4.41 18.74
CA SER A 98 -13.69 -3.70 17.49
C SER A 98 -14.19 -4.46 16.28
N LEU A 99 -13.92 -5.77 16.19
CA LEU A 99 -14.34 -6.60 15.05
C LEU A 99 -15.87 -6.69 14.94
N ALA A 100 -16.56 -6.96 16.04
CA ALA A 100 -18.02 -7.04 16.06
C ALA A 100 -18.68 -5.72 15.67
N ARG A 101 -18.12 -4.59 16.15
CA ARG A 101 -18.59 -3.24 15.80
C ARG A 101 -18.33 -2.94 14.34
N LEU A 102 -17.15 -3.26 13.80
CA LEU A 102 -16.84 -3.09 12.38
C LEU A 102 -17.79 -3.86 11.48
N CYS A 103 -18.08 -5.14 11.80
CA CYS A 103 -19.06 -5.93 11.07
C CYS A 103 -20.43 -5.23 11.03
N ARG A 104 -20.93 -4.80 12.19
CA ARG A 104 -22.24 -4.12 12.30
C ARG A 104 -22.26 -2.79 11.54
N ILE A 105 -21.21 -1.99 11.64
CA ILE A 105 -21.11 -0.69 10.95
C ILE A 105 -21.10 -0.91 9.43
N MET A 106 -20.34 -1.87 8.94
CA MET A 106 -20.33 -2.20 7.51
C MET A 106 -21.69 -2.69 7.02
N GLU A 107 -22.40 -3.50 7.81
CA GLU A 107 -23.76 -3.95 7.47
C GLU A 107 -24.77 -2.80 7.39
N GLN A 108 -24.67 -1.83 8.30
CA GLN A 108 -25.52 -0.63 8.32
C GLN A 108 -25.18 0.33 7.15
N ASN A 109 -23.97 0.28 6.63
CA ASN A 109 -23.50 1.13 5.53
C ASN A 109 -23.26 0.31 4.26
N GLY A 110 -24.34 -0.18 3.65
CA GLY A 110 -24.30 -1.09 2.50
C GLY A 110 -23.56 -0.55 1.27
N ARG A 111 -23.30 0.75 1.18
CA ARG A 111 -22.52 1.36 0.08
C ARG A 111 -21.01 1.41 0.35
N TRP A 112 -20.56 1.12 1.58
CA TRP A 112 -19.14 1.09 1.89
C TRP A 112 -18.51 -0.23 1.44
N GLY A 113 -17.57 -0.15 0.52
CA GLY A 113 -16.77 -1.30 0.09
C GLY A 113 -15.59 -1.57 1.01
N LEU A 114 -15.03 -0.48 1.56
CA LEU A 114 -13.91 -0.47 2.48
C LEU A 114 -14.13 0.63 3.53
N ALA A 115 -13.71 0.39 4.77
CA ALA A 115 -13.65 1.41 5.81
C ALA A 115 -12.28 1.40 6.50
N GLY A 116 -11.72 2.59 6.74
CA GLY A 116 -10.58 2.78 7.63
C GLY A 116 -11.03 3.00 9.06
N THR A 117 -10.21 2.59 10.02
CA THR A 117 -10.38 2.94 11.44
C THR A 117 -9.58 4.20 11.78
N ARG A 118 -9.81 4.77 12.97
CA ARG A 118 -8.91 5.80 13.49
C ARG A 118 -7.53 5.18 13.72
N VAL A 119 -6.52 5.68 13.03
CA VAL A 119 -5.13 5.27 13.25
C VAL A 119 -4.41 6.38 14.00
N THR A 120 -3.78 6.02 15.12
CA THR A 120 -2.98 6.95 15.93
C THR A 120 -1.54 6.49 15.98
N GLU A 121 -0.58 7.39 15.78
CA GLU A 121 0.86 7.13 15.88
C GLU A 121 1.46 7.76 17.14
N SER A 122 2.72 7.42 17.44
CA SER A 122 3.51 8.02 18.53
C SER A 122 2.80 7.99 19.89
N GLY A 123 2.24 6.83 20.25
CA GLY A 123 1.56 6.66 21.54
C GLY A 123 0.21 7.38 21.63
N GLY A 124 -0.44 7.65 20.50
CA GLY A 124 -1.76 8.26 20.44
C GLY A 124 -1.76 9.77 20.22
N THR A 125 -0.58 10.38 20.02
CA THR A 125 -0.46 11.85 19.88
C THR A 125 -0.63 12.37 18.45
N VAL A 126 -0.48 11.51 17.43
CA VAL A 126 -0.62 11.86 16.01
C VAL A 126 -1.71 11.01 15.39
N GLU A 127 -2.71 11.64 14.80
CA GLU A 127 -3.76 10.95 14.04
C GLU A 127 -3.43 10.93 12.54
N CYS A 128 -3.81 9.82 11.88
CA CYS A 128 -3.78 9.68 10.43
C CYS A 128 -5.23 9.73 9.90
N PRO A 129 -5.77 10.92 9.62
CA PRO A 129 -7.15 11.07 9.15
C PRO A 129 -7.30 10.54 7.72
N PRO A 130 -8.54 10.19 7.32
CA PRO A 130 -8.84 9.87 5.94
C PRO A 130 -8.58 11.06 5.02
N SER A 131 -8.13 10.80 3.81
CA SER A 131 -7.86 11.86 2.83
C SER A 131 -9.08 12.12 1.93
N PRO A 132 -9.47 13.38 1.71
CA PRO A 132 -10.54 13.72 0.77
C PRO A 132 -10.10 13.78 -0.69
N SER A 133 -8.80 13.73 -0.97
CA SER A 133 -8.24 13.86 -2.33
C SER A 133 -7.09 12.88 -2.57
N TYR A 134 -6.84 12.59 -3.83
CA TYR A 134 -5.70 11.76 -4.22
C TYR A 134 -4.39 12.58 -4.26
N PRO A 135 -3.23 11.92 -4.16
CA PRO A 135 -1.94 12.61 -4.09
C PRO A 135 -1.68 13.51 -5.29
N ASP A 136 -1.44 14.81 -5.04
CA ASP A 136 -1.23 15.86 -6.06
C ASP A 136 -2.35 15.99 -7.12
N GLU A 137 -3.58 15.52 -6.85
CA GLU A 137 -4.73 15.61 -7.74
C GLU A 137 -4.95 17.03 -8.25
N HIS A 138 -4.82 18.04 -7.37
CA HIS A 138 -4.96 19.46 -7.72
C HIS A 138 -3.92 19.97 -8.74
N ARG A 139 -2.88 19.19 -9.05
CA ARG A 139 -1.84 19.50 -10.05
C ARG A 139 -1.96 18.66 -11.31
N ALA A 140 -2.82 17.67 -11.32
CA ALA A 140 -3.08 16.82 -12.46
C ALA A 140 -4.38 17.25 -13.16
N HIS A 141 -4.45 17.07 -14.48
CA HIS A 141 -5.67 17.33 -15.26
C HIS A 141 -6.59 16.10 -15.19
N CYS A 142 -6.99 15.71 -13.97
CA CYS A 142 -7.92 14.62 -13.71
C CYS A 142 -8.98 15.08 -12.71
N ASP A 143 -10.18 14.57 -12.87
CA ASP A 143 -11.32 14.87 -12.01
C ASP A 143 -11.89 13.57 -11.46
N PHE A 144 -11.84 13.40 -10.15
CA PHE A 144 -12.41 12.29 -9.40
C PHE A 144 -13.68 12.68 -8.63
N SER A 145 -14.23 13.90 -8.84
CA SER A 145 -15.41 14.38 -8.15
C SER A 145 -16.68 13.58 -8.48
N HIS A 146 -16.70 12.92 -9.64
CA HIS A 146 -17.79 12.03 -10.07
C HIS A 146 -17.83 10.69 -9.33
N LEU A 147 -16.76 10.31 -8.61
CA LEU A 147 -16.69 9.06 -7.86
C LEU A 147 -17.50 9.15 -6.56
N PRO A 148 -18.11 8.04 -6.10
CA PRO A 148 -18.99 8.04 -4.94
C PRO A 148 -18.22 8.32 -3.64
N GLY A 149 -18.90 8.95 -2.69
CA GLY A 149 -18.38 9.26 -1.36
C GLY A 149 -17.41 10.44 -1.32
N LYS A 150 -17.07 10.89 -0.10
CA LYS A 150 -16.23 12.07 0.14
C LYS A 150 -14.79 11.72 0.51
N ILE A 151 -14.52 10.46 0.88
CA ILE A 151 -13.21 9.98 1.25
C ILE A 151 -12.56 9.37 0.02
N ALA A 152 -11.40 9.88 -0.36
CA ALA A 152 -10.62 9.34 -1.48
C ALA A 152 -9.89 8.05 -1.07
N TRP A 153 -9.23 8.08 0.09
CA TRP A 153 -8.50 6.92 0.62
C TRP A 153 -8.29 7.03 2.13
N VAL A 154 -7.97 5.90 2.76
CA VAL A 154 -7.68 5.75 4.19
C VAL A 154 -6.28 5.18 4.39
N PHE A 155 -5.73 5.36 5.58
CA PHE A 155 -4.40 4.88 5.90
C PHE A 155 -4.34 3.36 5.98
N GLY A 156 -3.31 2.75 5.39
CA GLY A 156 -3.18 1.31 5.19
C GLY A 156 -2.94 0.47 6.45
N ALA A 157 -2.68 1.09 7.62
CA ALA A 157 -2.36 0.35 8.83
C ALA A 157 -3.53 -0.46 9.42
N SER A 158 -4.78 -0.07 9.11
CA SER A 158 -5.99 -0.78 9.54
C SER A 158 -7.13 -0.50 8.56
N MET A 159 -7.41 -1.47 7.68
CA MET A 159 -8.46 -1.40 6.67
C MET A 159 -9.42 -2.57 6.80
N PHE A 160 -10.71 -2.28 6.89
CA PHE A 160 -11.77 -3.27 6.95
C PHE A 160 -12.56 -3.30 5.64
N ILE A 161 -12.59 -4.44 4.96
CA ILE A 161 -13.00 -4.54 3.54
C ILE A 161 -14.02 -5.66 3.38
N ARG A 162 -15.05 -5.46 2.55
CA ARG A 162 -15.92 -6.55 2.10
C ARG A 162 -15.14 -7.51 1.22
N ARG A 163 -15.22 -8.79 1.50
CA ARG A 163 -14.56 -9.84 0.69
C ARG A 163 -14.92 -9.73 -0.79
N GLU A 164 -16.22 -9.62 -1.09
CA GLU A 164 -16.72 -9.53 -2.46
C GLU A 164 -16.17 -8.29 -3.19
N VAL A 165 -15.98 -7.17 -2.50
CA VAL A 165 -15.42 -5.95 -3.09
C VAL A 165 -13.92 -6.12 -3.35
N PHE A 166 -13.17 -6.68 -2.39
CA PHE A 166 -11.74 -6.96 -2.59
C PHE A 166 -11.50 -7.91 -3.76
N ALA A 167 -12.31 -8.96 -3.87
CA ALA A 167 -12.28 -9.91 -5.00
C ALA A 167 -12.60 -9.23 -6.33
N ALA A 168 -13.69 -8.43 -6.36
CA ALA A 168 -14.17 -7.79 -7.59
C ALA A 168 -13.14 -6.80 -8.18
N VAL A 169 -12.35 -6.11 -7.33
CA VAL A 169 -11.27 -5.24 -7.80
C VAL A 169 -9.95 -5.99 -8.07
N GLY A 170 -9.91 -7.30 -7.82
CA GLY A 170 -8.70 -8.13 -8.02
C GLY A 170 -7.63 -7.92 -6.95
N GLY A 171 -8.02 -7.53 -5.73
CA GLY A 171 -7.10 -7.27 -4.62
C GLY A 171 -6.17 -6.08 -4.84
N PHE A 172 -5.00 -6.10 -4.22
CA PHE A 172 -3.94 -5.12 -4.48
C PHE A 172 -3.28 -5.36 -5.84
N ASP A 173 -2.94 -4.28 -6.54
CA ASP A 173 -2.13 -4.35 -7.76
C ASP A 173 -0.69 -4.80 -7.41
N PRO A 174 -0.24 -5.97 -7.94
CA PRO A 174 1.06 -6.53 -7.60
C PRO A 174 2.25 -5.69 -8.09
N GLY A 175 2.02 -4.65 -8.85
CA GLY A 175 3.05 -3.72 -9.27
C GLY A 175 3.47 -2.73 -8.17
N PHE A 176 2.71 -2.58 -7.09
CA PHE A 176 3.14 -1.82 -5.92
C PHE A 176 3.94 -2.73 -4.98
N PHE A 177 5.11 -2.24 -4.57
CA PHE A 177 5.92 -2.93 -3.58
C PHE A 177 5.67 -2.40 -2.17
N LEU A 178 5.67 -1.07 -2.02
CA LEU A 178 5.49 -0.37 -0.76
C LEU A 178 5.01 1.06 -1.01
N SER A 179 4.01 1.52 -0.24
CA SER A 179 3.34 2.83 -0.29
C SER A 179 2.46 3.03 -1.52
N SER A 180 1.33 3.70 -1.29
CA SER A 180 0.29 4.06 -2.27
C SER A 180 -0.51 2.88 -2.84
N GLU A 181 -0.26 1.65 -2.43
CA GLU A 181 -1.09 0.49 -2.78
C GLU A 181 -2.49 0.61 -2.19
N GLU A 182 -2.64 1.13 -0.97
CA GLU A 182 -3.92 1.41 -0.33
C GLU A 182 -4.67 2.53 -1.06
N THR A 183 -3.96 3.53 -1.55
CA THR A 183 -4.52 4.64 -2.33
C THR A 183 -5.06 4.13 -3.67
N ASP A 184 -4.31 3.27 -4.35
CA ASP A 184 -4.71 2.59 -5.58
C ASP A 184 -5.94 1.69 -5.36
N LEU A 185 -5.94 0.90 -4.28
CA LEU A 185 -7.05 0.03 -3.93
C LEU A 185 -8.33 0.85 -3.70
N CYS A 186 -8.26 1.91 -2.89
CA CYS A 186 -9.40 2.78 -2.61
C CYS A 186 -9.95 3.43 -3.90
N LEU A 187 -9.08 3.88 -4.81
CA LEU A 187 -9.51 4.46 -6.07
C LEU A 187 -10.26 3.42 -6.94
N ARG A 188 -9.72 2.20 -7.08
CA ARG A 188 -10.37 1.13 -7.86
C ARG A 188 -11.70 0.69 -7.25
N ILE A 189 -11.82 0.65 -5.92
CA ILE A 189 -13.07 0.38 -5.21
C ILE A 189 -14.10 1.46 -5.55
N ARG A 190 -13.73 2.75 -5.50
CA ARG A 190 -14.62 3.86 -5.86
C ARG A 190 -15.02 3.84 -7.35
N GLN A 191 -14.12 3.46 -8.24
CA GLN A 191 -14.41 3.28 -9.67
C GLN A 191 -15.44 2.18 -9.96
N GLN A 192 -15.57 1.21 -9.04
CA GLN A 192 -16.61 0.18 -9.08
C GLN A 192 -17.95 0.63 -8.44
N GLY A 193 -18.06 1.90 -8.06
CA GLY A 193 -19.29 2.46 -7.50
C GLY A 193 -19.44 2.35 -5.98
N TRP A 194 -18.43 1.83 -5.27
CA TRP A 194 -18.43 1.74 -3.81
C TRP A 194 -17.90 3.03 -3.18
N GLU A 195 -18.32 3.29 -1.95
CA GLU A 195 -17.80 4.37 -1.14
C GLU A 195 -16.69 3.85 -0.20
N ILE A 196 -15.79 4.74 0.20
CA ILE A 196 -14.84 4.51 1.30
C ILE A 196 -15.43 5.10 2.57
N GLY A 197 -15.54 4.28 3.61
CA GLY A 197 -15.99 4.67 4.94
C GLY A 197 -14.84 5.03 5.88
N PHE A 198 -15.18 5.63 7.01
CA PHE A 198 -14.26 5.87 8.11
C PHE A 198 -14.97 5.69 9.43
N VAL A 199 -14.36 4.95 10.36
CA VAL A 199 -14.92 4.57 11.66
C VAL A 199 -14.04 5.16 12.78
N PRO A 200 -14.27 6.44 13.15
CA PRO A 200 -13.43 7.14 14.13
C PRO A 200 -13.56 6.59 15.56
N GLU A 201 -14.64 5.88 15.88
CA GLU A 201 -14.88 5.28 17.19
C GLU A 201 -14.15 3.97 17.43
N ILE A 202 -13.43 3.45 16.45
CA ILE A 202 -12.56 2.28 16.58
C ILE A 202 -11.13 2.71 16.31
N THR A 203 -10.26 2.48 17.29
CA THR A 203 -8.88 2.94 17.24
C THR A 203 -7.91 1.79 17.00
N ALA A 204 -7.07 1.93 15.99
CA ALA A 204 -5.85 1.14 15.81
C ALA A 204 -4.64 2.01 16.19
N GLN A 205 -3.97 1.64 17.29
CA GLN A 205 -2.73 2.30 17.70
C GLN A 205 -1.58 1.73 16.87
N HIS A 206 -0.93 2.57 16.10
CA HIS A 206 0.17 2.21 15.21
C HIS A 206 1.48 2.77 15.77
N ILE A 207 2.46 1.92 15.97
CA ILE A 207 3.76 2.35 16.52
C ILE A 207 4.51 3.23 15.51
N GLY A 208 4.19 3.06 14.23
CA GLY A 208 4.73 3.82 13.12
C GLY A 208 6.16 3.44 12.78
N ALA A 209 6.35 2.96 11.54
CA ALA A 209 7.65 2.65 10.96
C ALA A 209 8.54 1.74 11.85
N ALA A 210 7.94 0.79 12.62
CA ALA A 210 8.71 -0.11 13.48
C ALA A 210 9.77 -0.88 12.68
N SER A 211 9.42 -1.32 11.47
CA SER A 211 10.32 -1.99 10.54
C SER A 211 11.36 -1.06 9.88
N GLU A 212 11.25 0.25 10.04
CA GLU A 212 12.15 1.26 9.45
C GLU A 212 13.01 2.00 10.49
N ARG A 213 12.78 1.73 11.79
CA ARG A 213 13.59 2.36 12.85
C ARG A 213 15.07 1.98 12.69
N GLY A 214 15.92 3.01 12.72
CA GLY A 214 17.37 2.84 12.54
C GLY A 214 17.84 2.65 11.10
N LYS A 215 16.93 2.57 10.10
CA LYS A 215 17.32 2.52 8.69
C LYS A 215 17.73 3.90 8.17
N ASP A 216 18.62 3.88 7.17
CA ASP A 216 19.01 5.09 6.46
C ASP A 216 17.78 5.72 5.76
N PRO A 217 17.50 7.01 5.97
CA PRO A 217 16.43 7.70 5.26
C PRO A 217 16.54 7.60 3.72
N TYR A 218 17.74 7.47 3.17
CA TYR A 218 17.93 7.26 1.73
C TYR A 218 17.24 5.98 1.26
N ASP A 219 17.51 4.84 1.91
CA ASP A 219 16.94 3.55 1.53
C ASP A 219 15.40 3.52 1.73
N THR A 220 14.93 4.11 2.83
CA THR A 220 13.51 4.24 3.12
C THR A 220 12.77 4.98 2.01
N TRP A 221 13.25 6.18 1.63
CA TRP A 221 12.57 6.99 0.64
C TRP A 221 12.75 6.50 -0.79
N ARG A 222 13.89 5.88 -1.11
CA ARG A 222 14.12 5.23 -2.40
C ARG A 222 13.14 4.07 -2.65
N ARG A 223 12.70 3.38 -1.58
CA ARG A 223 11.71 2.28 -1.69
C ARG A 223 10.27 2.76 -1.70
N ARG A 224 9.93 3.80 -0.94
CA ARG A 224 8.54 4.31 -0.81
C ARG A 224 8.08 5.12 -2.01
N VAL A 225 8.94 6.00 -2.51
CA VAL A 225 8.57 6.96 -3.55
C VAL A 225 8.14 6.32 -4.88
N PRO A 226 8.69 5.19 -5.34
CA PRO A 226 8.19 4.51 -6.53
C PRO A 226 6.69 4.17 -6.50
N GLY A 227 6.11 3.93 -5.32
CA GLY A 227 4.67 3.69 -5.18
C GLY A 227 3.83 4.87 -5.65
N ILE A 228 4.15 6.11 -5.21
CA ILE A 228 3.42 7.29 -5.66
C ILE A 228 3.60 7.57 -7.15
N TYR A 229 4.80 7.32 -7.70
CA TYR A 229 5.05 7.49 -9.14
C TYR A 229 4.27 6.48 -9.98
N ARG A 230 4.14 5.24 -9.47
CA ARG A 230 3.28 4.22 -10.07
C ARG A 230 1.81 4.66 -10.03
N PHE A 231 1.33 5.17 -8.89
CA PHE A 231 -0.03 5.69 -8.76
C PHE A 231 -0.31 6.78 -9.80
N TRP A 232 0.53 7.82 -9.89
CA TRP A 232 0.37 8.87 -10.90
C TRP A 232 0.41 8.32 -12.32
N SER A 233 1.30 7.38 -12.62
CA SER A 233 1.43 6.81 -13.96
C SER A 233 0.26 5.94 -14.38
N LYS A 234 -0.42 5.34 -13.42
CA LYS A 234 -1.57 4.48 -13.64
C LYS A 234 -2.87 5.25 -13.78
N HIS A 235 -3.02 6.33 -13.01
CA HIS A 235 -4.31 7.00 -12.83
C HIS A 235 -4.36 8.43 -13.37
N TYR A 236 -3.22 9.05 -13.66
CA TYR A 236 -3.17 10.43 -14.17
C TYR A 236 -2.75 10.47 -15.64
N PRO A 237 -3.12 11.54 -16.38
CA PRO A 237 -2.63 11.73 -17.74
C PRO A 237 -1.11 11.61 -17.81
N PRO A 238 -0.55 10.93 -18.82
CA PRO A 238 0.90 10.65 -18.89
C PRO A 238 1.78 11.91 -18.82
N ALA A 239 1.32 13.04 -19.38
CA ALA A 239 2.02 14.31 -19.34
C ALA A 239 2.12 14.85 -17.90
N ASP A 240 1.01 14.76 -17.15
CA ASP A 240 0.94 15.22 -15.75
C ASP A 240 1.77 14.33 -14.83
N ALA A 241 1.65 13.01 -14.98
CA ALA A 241 2.48 12.07 -14.22
C ALA A 241 3.98 12.36 -14.40
N ARG A 242 4.43 12.57 -15.65
CA ARG A 242 5.83 12.94 -15.94
C ARG A 242 6.20 14.30 -15.33
N ARG A 243 5.31 15.30 -15.42
CA ARG A 243 5.54 16.62 -14.84
C ARG A 243 5.71 16.55 -13.33
N LEU A 244 4.87 15.76 -12.64
CA LEU A 244 4.95 15.56 -11.19
C LEU A 244 6.27 14.89 -10.78
N VAL A 245 6.69 13.83 -11.49
CA VAL A 245 7.97 13.15 -11.20
C VAL A 245 9.17 14.08 -11.46
N ARG A 246 9.16 14.84 -12.56
CA ARG A 246 10.21 15.84 -12.84
C ARG A 246 10.26 16.91 -11.77
N ARG A 247 9.12 17.42 -11.32
CA ARG A 247 9.04 18.37 -10.20
C ARG A 247 9.70 17.81 -8.96
N ASP A 248 9.38 16.58 -8.60
CA ASP A 248 9.97 15.92 -7.43
C ASP A 248 11.47 15.71 -7.58
N TRP A 249 11.94 15.35 -8.77
CA TRP A 249 13.36 15.23 -9.07
C TRP A 249 14.11 16.58 -8.88
N PHE A 250 13.60 17.67 -9.46
CA PHE A 250 14.20 18.99 -9.31
C PHE A 250 14.19 19.46 -7.84
N ARG A 251 13.06 19.31 -7.16
CA ARG A 251 12.91 19.64 -5.74
C ARG A 251 13.85 18.83 -4.86
N ALA A 252 13.99 17.54 -5.13
CA ALA A 252 14.87 16.65 -4.39
C ALA A 252 16.34 17.06 -4.58
N ARG A 253 16.78 17.32 -5.82
CA ARG A 253 18.14 17.79 -6.10
C ARG A 253 18.45 19.12 -5.41
N PHE A 254 17.57 20.11 -5.54
CA PHE A 254 17.77 21.41 -4.87
C PHE A 254 17.88 21.22 -3.35
N ARG A 255 16.96 20.50 -2.73
CA ARG A 255 16.97 20.30 -1.28
C ARG A 255 18.13 19.42 -0.81
N GLN A 256 18.54 18.44 -1.60
CA GLN A 256 19.72 17.62 -1.30
C GLN A 256 20.97 18.49 -1.21
N HIS A 257 21.20 19.39 -2.18
CA HIS A 257 22.36 20.30 -2.15
C HIS A 257 22.28 21.28 -0.97
N TRP A 258 21.10 21.85 -0.74
CA TRP A 258 20.87 22.76 0.40
C TRP A 258 21.20 22.10 1.75
N TYR A 259 20.63 20.90 1.99
CA TYR A 259 20.91 20.18 3.22
C TYR A 259 22.33 19.63 3.27
N GLY A 260 22.94 19.30 2.13
CA GLY A 260 24.35 18.91 2.05
C GLY A 260 25.29 20.00 2.57
N ALA A 261 25.04 21.25 2.19
CA ALA A 261 25.79 22.40 2.73
C ALA A 261 25.59 22.53 4.26
N LEU A 262 24.36 22.31 4.76
CA LEU A 262 24.08 22.37 6.21
C LEU A 262 24.73 21.22 6.99
N VAL A 263 24.88 20.04 6.40
CA VAL A 263 25.55 18.89 7.04
C VAL A 263 27.00 19.18 7.35
N TRP A 264 27.66 19.97 6.47
CA TRP A 264 29.06 20.38 6.69
C TRP A 264 29.26 21.13 8.01
N PHE A 265 28.24 21.91 8.43
CA PHE A 265 28.29 22.65 9.72
C PHE A 265 27.70 21.85 10.89
N ALA A 266 26.71 20.98 10.67
CA ALA A 266 25.91 20.34 11.72
C ALA A 266 26.30 18.88 12.02
N GLY A 267 27.15 18.25 11.18
CA GLY A 267 27.57 16.86 11.33
C GLY A 267 26.58 15.80 10.81
N THR A 268 27.05 14.55 10.79
CA THR A 268 26.41 13.41 10.12
C THR A 268 25.24 12.77 10.89
N GLU A 269 24.98 13.15 12.15
CA GLU A 269 23.83 12.67 12.92
C GLU A 269 22.71 13.70 13.06
N SER A 270 22.89 14.86 12.41
CA SER A 270 21.99 16.00 12.50
C SER A 270 20.67 15.76 11.76
N ARG A 271 19.66 16.61 12.07
CA ARG A 271 18.43 16.70 11.26
C ARG A 271 18.74 17.02 9.79
N ALA A 272 19.77 17.84 9.53
CA ALA A 272 20.21 18.20 8.18
C ALA A 272 20.70 16.96 7.42
N TRP A 273 21.50 16.09 8.04
CA TRP A 273 21.94 14.84 7.45
C TRP A 273 20.77 13.94 7.08
N ARG A 274 19.80 13.74 7.98
CA ARG A 274 18.59 12.93 7.70
C ARG A 274 17.82 13.49 6.51
N GLN A 275 17.66 14.81 6.41
CA GLN A 275 16.99 15.43 5.27
C GLN A 275 17.81 15.29 3.97
N HIS A 276 19.13 15.47 4.02
CA HIS A 276 20.01 15.24 2.88
C HIS A 276 19.84 13.82 2.33
N ARG A 277 19.92 12.79 3.19
CA ARG A 277 19.74 11.39 2.82
C ARG A 277 18.34 11.13 2.24
N ARG A 278 17.30 11.67 2.87
CA ARG A 278 15.92 11.59 2.37
C ARG A 278 15.80 12.10 0.93
N TYR A 279 16.29 13.30 0.66
CA TYR A 279 16.18 13.88 -0.69
C TYR A 279 17.10 13.21 -1.70
N ALA A 280 18.22 12.64 -1.28
CA ALA A 280 19.02 11.78 -2.13
C ALA A 280 18.23 10.56 -2.61
N GLY A 281 17.53 9.86 -1.71
CA GLY A 281 16.67 8.71 -2.04
C GLY A 281 15.51 9.07 -2.96
N ILE A 282 14.81 10.19 -2.71
CA ILE A 282 13.73 10.70 -3.58
C ILE A 282 14.27 11.03 -4.98
N GLY A 283 15.41 11.75 -5.06
CA GLY A 283 16.02 12.14 -6.32
C GLY A 283 16.44 10.94 -7.18
N GLU A 284 16.98 9.91 -6.55
CA GLU A 284 17.36 8.68 -7.24
C GLU A 284 16.13 7.90 -7.74
N ALA A 285 15.11 7.73 -6.92
CA ALA A 285 13.86 7.08 -7.32
C ALA A 285 13.22 7.79 -8.52
N ALA A 286 13.19 9.13 -8.50
CA ALA A 286 12.65 9.93 -9.60
C ALA A 286 13.49 9.77 -10.88
N ARG A 287 14.82 9.78 -10.78
CA ARG A 287 15.72 9.57 -11.91
C ARG A 287 15.48 8.20 -12.56
N LEU A 288 15.53 7.13 -11.76
CA LEU A 288 15.32 5.77 -12.25
C LEU A 288 13.97 5.61 -12.95
N PHE A 289 12.93 6.21 -12.40
CA PHE A 289 11.59 6.16 -12.99
C PHE A 289 11.53 6.90 -14.34
N LEU A 290 12.17 8.05 -14.47
CA LEU A 290 12.23 8.81 -15.71
C LEU A 290 13.06 8.09 -16.78
N ASP A 291 14.20 7.48 -16.42
CA ASP A 291 15.10 6.74 -17.31
C ASP A 291 14.44 5.47 -17.88
N THR A 292 13.77 4.68 -17.04
CA THR A 292 13.11 3.43 -17.46
C THR A 292 12.01 3.69 -18.50
N ARG A 293 11.29 4.82 -18.40
CA ARG A 293 10.24 5.17 -19.36
C ARG A 293 10.77 5.81 -20.65
N GLN A 294 11.97 6.37 -20.67
CA GLN A 294 12.62 6.80 -21.93
C GLN A 294 12.98 5.60 -22.81
N GLN A 295 13.44 4.51 -22.21
CA GLN A 295 13.78 3.28 -22.94
C GLN A 295 12.57 2.58 -23.57
N SER A 296 11.40 2.61 -22.92
CA SER A 296 10.17 2.03 -23.48
C SER A 296 9.60 2.82 -24.67
N PHE A 297 9.92 4.10 -24.82
CA PHE A 297 9.53 4.91 -25.99
C PHE A 297 10.51 4.79 -27.15
N SER A 298 11.81 4.61 -26.89
CA SER A 298 12.81 4.40 -27.93
C SER A 298 12.74 3.00 -28.56
N ALA A 299 12.21 2.00 -27.83
CA ALA A 299 12.00 0.65 -28.32
C ALA A 299 10.70 0.47 -29.12
N GLY A 300 9.75 1.38 -28.99
CA GLY A 300 8.45 1.35 -29.71
C GLY A 300 8.47 2.02 -31.08
N ASP A 301 9.49 2.85 -31.37
CA ASP A 301 9.58 3.62 -32.64
C ASP A 301 10.47 2.94 -33.73
N SER A 302 10.99 1.76 -33.47
CA SER A 302 11.88 1.04 -34.42
C SER A 302 11.22 -0.13 -35.14
N SER A 303 9.90 -0.28 -35.12
CA SER A 303 9.17 -1.17 -36.03
C SER A 303 8.66 -0.40 -37.27
N SER A 304 9.59 0.01 -38.14
CA SER A 304 9.27 0.42 -39.51
C SER A 304 8.65 -0.75 -40.25
N LEU A 305 7.50 -0.47 -40.84
CA LEU A 305 6.78 -1.31 -41.80
C LEU A 305 7.71 -1.89 -42.88
N PRO A 306 7.62 -3.16 -43.25
CA PRO A 306 8.13 -3.62 -44.52
C PRO A 306 7.13 -3.21 -45.62
N SER A 307 7.66 -2.45 -46.56
CA SER A 307 7.04 -2.07 -47.84
C SER A 307 6.63 -3.30 -48.65
N GLY A 308 5.53 -3.11 -49.37
CA GLY A 308 4.77 -4.06 -50.13
C GLY A 308 5.54 -4.98 -51.08
N GLY A 309 4.94 -6.12 -51.29
CA GLY A 309 5.24 -7.08 -52.33
C GLY A 309 3.93 -7.78 -52.70
N GLU A 310 3.39 -7.39 -53.88
CA GLU A 310 2.28 -8.04 -54.53
C GLU A 310 2.59 -9.51 -54.77
N GLY A 311 1.61 -10.37 -54.56
CA GLY A 311 1.69 -11.78 -54.92
C GLY A 311 0.43 -12.54 -54.55
N SER A 312 -0.63 -12.42 -55.34
CA SER A 312 -1.76 -13.33 -55.32
C SER A 312 -1.31 -14.73 -55.78
N PRO A 313 -1.80 -15.78 -55.15
CA PRO A 313 -2.05 -17.04 -55.81
C PRO A 313 -3.54 -17.43 -55.79
N LYS A 314 -3.90 -17.92 -56.97
CA LYS A 314 -5.18 -18.43 -57.42
C LYS A 314 -5.69 -19.60 -56.56
N LEU A 315 -7.03 -19.62 -56.44
CA LEU A 315 -7.79 -20.85 -56.13
C LEU A 315 -7.43 -22.00 -57.05
N HIS A 316 -7.26 -23.18 -56.49
CA HIS A 316 -7.56 -24.44 -57.13
C HIS A 316 -8.32 -25.32 -56.14
N ASP A 317 -9.53 -25.72 -56.59
CA ASP A 317 -10.33 -26.81 -56.06
C ASP A 317 -9.55 -28.14 -56.07
N LEU A 318 -9.88 -29.01 -55.14
CA LEU A 318 -10.28 -30.39 -55.45
C LEU A 318 -10.43 -31.25 -54.16
N SER A 319 -11.66 -31.79 -54.08
CA SER A 319 -12.19 -32.97 -53.40
C SER A 319 -12.14 -33.05 -51.90
#